data_1da9e0292785dccccf3f95bbe8621cf9
#
_entry.id   1da9e0292785dccccf3f95bbe8621cf9
#
_cell.length_a   1.000
_cell.length_b   1.000
_cell.length_c   1.000
_cell.angle_alpha   90.00
_cell.angle_beta   90.00
_cell.angle_gamma   90.00
#
_symmetry.space_group_name_H-M   'P 1'
#
loop_
_entity.id
_entity.type
_entity.pdbx_description
1 polymer ?
#
loop_
_entity_poly.entity_id
_entity_poly.type
_entity_poly.pdbx_seq_one_letter_code
_entity_poly.pdbx_strand_id
1 'polypeptide(L)'
;RCGNDTCHGGKRYVPVELLDVAGLVPGAHEGKGLGNQFLDELTNADVILNVVDASGGTNEAGEPIEVGEYDPVEDVEFIEQEMDLWLAGIVDRNWETIERQSRSPEFDLEDALTEMLTGVGASEYDVMAILRELDYDDDPIAWSDADRE
;
A
#
# COMPACT_ATOMS: atom_id res chain seq x y z
N ARG A 1 -37.07 -19.45 7.72
CA ARG A 1 -37.03 -18.20 6.93
C ARG A 1 -36.08 -17.25 7.68
N CYS A 2 -35.05 -16.79 7.04
CA CYS A 2 -34.17 -15.77 7.56
C CYS A 2 -34.95 -14.43 7.54
N GLY A 3 -35.07 -13.77 8.68
CA GLY A 3 -35.77 -12.47 8.80
C GLY A 3 -34.90 -11.27 8.47
N ASN A 4 -33.76 -11.48 7.78
CA ASN A 4 -32.80 -10.42 7.41
C ASN A 4 -33.10 -9.97 5.98
N ASP A 5 -33.16 -8.66 5.75
CA ASP A 5 -33.45 -8.03 4.45
C ASP A 5 -32.44 -8.41 3.37
N THR A 6 -31.24 -8.87 3.74
CA THR A 6 -30.21 -9.36 2.81
C THR A 6 -30.38 -10.83 2.40
N CYS A 7 -31.45 -11.52 2.85
CA CYS A 7 -31.73 -12.90 2.51
C CYS A 7 -32.75 -13.02 1.36
N HIS A 8 -32.29 -13.45 0.19
CA HIS A 8 -33.12 -13.74 -0.98
C HIS A 8 -32.96 -15.19 -1.42
N GLY A 9 -34.08 -15.92 -1.61
CA GLY A 9 -34.09 -17.30 -2.10
C GLY A 9 -33.30 -18.29 -1.25
N GLY A 10 -33.22 -18.08 0.07
CA GLY A 10 -32.46 -18.92 0.99
C GLY A 10 -30.94 -18.67 1.02
N LYS A 11 -30.46 -17.67 0.30
CA LYS A 11 -29.06 -17.21 0.32
C LYS A 11 -28.97 -15.88 1.04
N ARG A 12 -27.97 -15.76 1.91
CA ARG A 12 -27.63 -14.50 2.56
C ARG A 12 -26.57 -13.77 1.72
N TYR A 13 -26.90 -12.55 1.31
CA TYR A 13 -25.95 -11.67 0.64
C TYR A 13 -25.30 -10.77 1.67
N VAL A 14 -23.97 -10.61 1.56
CA VAL A 14 -23.22 -9.64 2.34
C VAL A 14 -23.11 -8.39 1.46
N PRO A 15 -23.53 -7.22 1.95
CA PRO A 15 -23.33 -5.98 1.22
C PRO A 15 -21.82 -5.71 1.10
N VAL A 16 -21.38 -5.31 -0.10
CA VAL A 16 -20.04 -4.85 -0.38
C VAL A 16 -20.15 -3.40 -0.82
N GLU A 17 -19.37 -2.54 -0.19
CA GLU A 17 -19.22 -1.16 -0.61
C GLU A 17 -18.12 -1.10 -1.68
N LEU A 18 -18.43 -0.52 -2.84
CA LEU A 18 -17.48 -0.31 -3.91
C LEU A 18 -17.20 1.18 -3.99
N LEU A 19 -15.94 1.54 -3.79
CA LEU A 19 -15.46 2.91 -3.92
C LEU A 19 -14.73 3.03 -5.27
N ASP A 20 -15.16 3.98 -6.09
CA ASP A 20 -14.44 4.34 -7.31
C ASP A 20 -13.42 5.42 -6.95
N VAL A 21 -12.16 5.09 -7.12
CA VAL A 21 -11.05 5.98 -6.74
C VAL A 21 -10.45 6.57 -8.01
N ALA A 22 -10.12 7.85 -7.99
CA ALA A 22 -9.46 8.51 -9.12
C ALA A 22 -8.17 7.78 -9.48
N GLY A 23 -7.94 7.55 -10.78
CA GLY A 23 -6.80 6.78 -11.27
C GLY A 23 -5.46 7.33 -10.77
N LEU A 24 -4.56 6.42 -10.43
CA LEU A 24 -3.17 6.73 -10.12
C LEU A 24 -2.45 7.27 -11.37
N VAL A 25 -1.58 8.23 -11.14
CA VAL A 25 -0.62 8.70 -12.15
C VAL A 25 0.80 8.46 -11.63
N PRO A 26 1.78 8.22 -12.50
CA PRO A 26 3.17 8.04 -12.11
C PRO A 26 3.68 9.16 -11.19
N GLY A 27 4.28 8.78 -10.07
CA GLY A 27 4.73 9.69 -9.00
C GLY A 27 3.63 10.08 -8.02
N ALA A 28 2.56 9.30 -7.91
CA ALA A 28 1.50 9.48 -6.92
C ALA A 28 2.05 9.44 -5.49
N HIS A 29 3.04 8.58 -5.21
CA HIS A 29 3.76 8.49 -3.95
C HIS A 29 4.48 9.80 -3.54
N GLU A 30 4.87 10.64 -4.53
CA GLU A 30 5.43 11.97 -4.31
C GLU A 30 4.34 13.06 -4.14
N GLY A 31 3.07 12.69 -4.16
CA GLY A 31 1.93 13.61 -4.07
C GLY A 31 1.52 14.24 -5.39
N LYS A 32 1.95 13.70 -6.54
CA LYS A 32 1.49 14.14 -7.85
C LYS A 32 0.03 13.75 -8.08
N GLY A 33 -0.71 14.62 -8.72
CA GLY A 33 -2.14 14.40 -8.98
C GLY A 33 -2.97 14.32 -7.69
N LEU A 34 -3.85 13.34 -7.61
CA LEU A 34 -4.64 13.01 -6.40
C LEU A 34 -4.00 11.88 -5.58
N GLY A 35 -2.70 11.61 -5.79
CA GLY A 35 -2.01 10.45 -5.23
C GLY A 35 -2.15 10.29 -3.72
N ASN A 36 -1.97 11.35 -2.94
CA ASN A 36 -2.13 11.27 -1.48
C ASN A 36 -3.57 10.90 -1.08
N GLN A 37 -4.58 11.47 -1.76
CA GLN A 37 -5.98 11.14 -1.47
C GLN A 37 -6.29 9.70 -1.85
N PHE A 38 -5.78 9.22 -2.99
CA PHE A 38 -5.92 7.84 -3.41
C PHE A 38 -5.31 6.87 -2.37
N LEU A 39 -4.09 7.16 -1.92
CA LEU A 39 -3.40 6.33 -0.95
C LEU A 39 -4.08 6.35 0.43
N ASP A 40 -4.65 7.50 0.85
CA ASP A 40 -5.47 7.60 2.05
C ASP A 40 -6.77 6.77 1.94
N GLU A 41 -7.37 6.68 0.75
CA GLU A 41 -8.56 5.86 0.50
C GLU A 41 -8.22 4.37 0.49
N LEU A 42 -7.05 3.98 -0.03
CA LEU A 42 -6.58 2.59 -0.01
C LEU A 42 -6.42 2.03 1.40
N THR A 43 -5.95 2.82 2.36
CA THR A 43 -5.77 2.38 3.75
C THR A 43 -7.08 1.96 4.43
N ASN A 44 -8.21 2.40 3.89
CA ASN A 44 -9.53 2.07 4.41
C ASN A 44 -10.22 0.91 3.65
N ALA A 45 -9.60 0.40 2.59
CA ALA A 45 -10.16 -0.67 1.77
C ALA A 45 -9.73 -2.06 2.26
N ASP A 46 -10.69 -2.98 2.42
CA ASP A 46 -10.37 -4.39 2.73
C ASP A 46 -9.78 -5.13 1.52
N VAL A 47 -10.09 -4.68 0.29
CA VAL A 47 -9.63 -5.28 -0.96
C VAL A 47 -9.52 -4.21 -2.04
N ILE A 48 -8.47 -4.26 -2.82
CA ILE A 48 -8.25 -3.41 -3.98
C ILE A 48 -8.56 -4.20 -5.25
N LEU A 49 -9.33 -3.60 -6.16
CA LEU A 49 -9.60 -4.16 -7.49
C LEU A 49 -8.86 -3.32 -8.53
N ASN A 50 -7.77 -3.86 -9.05
CA ASN A 50 -7.09 -3.26 -10.19
C ASN A 50 -7.81 -3.64 -11.49
N VAL A 51 -8.23 -2.64 -12.26
CA VAL A 51 -8.94 -2.82 -13.54
C VAL A 51 -8.04 -2.35 -14.66
N VAL A 52 -7.58 -3.29 -15.47
CA VAL A 52 -6.64 -3.05 -16.57
C VAL A 52 -7.29 -3.31 -17.93
N ASP A 53 -6.88 -2.60 -18.98
CA ASP A 53 -7.25 -2.88 -20.36
C ASP A 53 -6.43 -4.05 -20.91
N ALA A 54 -6.95 -5.25 -20.79
CA ALA A 54 -6.29 -6.48 -21.25
C ALA A 54 -6.05 -6.53 -22.77
N SER A 55 -6.62 -5.60 -23.54
CA SER A 55 -6.35 -5.50 -24.99
C SER A 55 -5.04 -4.80 -25.32
N GLY A 56 -4.43 -4.08 -24.33
CA GLY A 56 -3.28 -3.21 -24.56
C GLY A 56 -3.59 -2.07 -25.54
N GLY A 57 -4.85 -1.63 -25.60
CA GLY A 57 -5.33 -0.56 -26.47
C GLY A 57 -5.39 0.82 -25.80
N THR A 58 -4.90 0.92 -24.56
CA THR A 58 -4.72 2.17 -23.81
C THR A 58 -3.30 2.24 -23.27
N ASN A 59 -2.71 3.42 -23.24
CA ASN A 59 -1.40 3.66 -22.61
C ASN A 59 -1.54 4.00 -21.11
N GLU A 60 -0.42 4.16 -20.42
CA GLU A 60 -0.35 4.52 -18.99
C GLU A 60 -1.10 5.82 -18.61
N ALA A 61 -1.34 6.71 -19.58
CA ALA A 61 -2.13 7.92 -19.40
C ALA A 61 -3.64 7.70 -19.64
N GLY A 62 -4.07 6.49 -19.98
CA GLY A 62 -5.44 6.15 -20.32
C GLY A 62 -5.86 6.61 -21.73
N GLU A 63 -4.91 6.97 -22.61
CA GLU A 63 -5.19 7.42 -23.97
C GLU A 63 -5.29 6.22 -24.92
N PRO A 64 -6.27 6.21 -25.85
CA PRO A 64 -6.40 5.13 -26.81
C PRO A 64 -5.19 5.05 -27.76
N ILE A 65 -4.66 3.84 -27.92
CA ILE A 65 -3.57 3.49 -28.84
C ILE A 65 -3.96 2.26 -29.66
N GLU A 66 -3.07 1.75 -30.52
CA GLU A 66 -3.32 0.53 -31.27
C GLU A 66 -3.37 -0.69 -30.34
N VAL A 67 -4.35 -1.58 -30.54
CA VAL A 67 -4.52 -2.80 -29.71
C VAL A 67 -3.26 -3.65 -29.75
N GLY A 68 -2.72 -3.96 -28.57
CA GLY A 68 -1.49 -4.74 -28.38
C GLY A 68 -0.21 -3.92 -28.42
N GLU A 69 -0.30 -2.59 -28.47
CA GLU A 69 0.87 -1.70 -28.42
C GLU A 69 1.38 -1.49 -26.98
N TYR A 70 0.52 -1.67 -25.98
CA TYR A 70 0.86 -1.57 -24.56
C TYR A 70 0.71 -2.94 -23.85
N ASP A 71 1.62 -3.24 -22.91
CA ASP A 71 1.54 -4.45 -22.10
C ASP A 71 0.66 -4.20 -20.86
N PRO A 72 -0.51 -4.85 -20.73
CA PRO A 72 -1.37 -4.66 -19.56
C PRO A 72 -0.72 -5.09 -18.22
N VAL A 73 0.35 -5.86 -18.23
CA VAL A 73 1.10 -6.24 -17.02
C VAL A 73 1.78 -5.03 -16.40
N GLU A 74 2.20 -4.06 -17.22
CA GLU A 74 2.80 -2.81 -16.72
C GLU A 74 1.84 -2.02 -15.82
N ASP A 75 0.52 -2.06 -16.07
CA ASP A 75 -0.48 -1.42 -15.19
C ASP A 75 -0.57 -2.09 -13.81
N VAL A 76 -0.32 -3.40 -13.74
CA VAL A 76 -0.32 -4.14 -12.48
C VAL A 76 0.95 -3.81 -11.70
N GLU A 77 2.10 -3.93 -12.34
CA GLU A 77 3.41 -3.66 -11.74
C GLU A 77 3.51 -2.20 -11.28
N PHE A 78 2.93 -1.27 -12.05
CA PHE A 78 2.89 0.15 -11.72
C PHE A 78 2.19 0.42 -10.37
N ILE A 79 1.03 -0.19 -10.13
CA ILE A 79 0.29 0.02 -8.87
C ILE A 79 1.06 -0.58 -7.69
N GLU A 80 1.62 -1.77 -7.84
CA GLU A 80 2.45 -2.41 -6.82
C GLU A 80 3.64 -1.51 -6.47
N GLN A 81 4.35 -1.01 -7.48
CA GLN A 81 5.50 -0.14 -7.28
C GLN A 81 5.14 1.19 -6.59
N GLU A 82 4.04 1.85 -6.98
CA GLU A 82 3.61 3.11 -6.34
C GLU A 82 3.23 2.88 -4.87
N MET A 83 2.64 1.74 -4.54
CA MET A 83 2.32 1.37 -3.16
C MET A 83 3.59 1.12 -2.33
N ASP A 84 4.55 0.39 -2.88
CA ASP A 84 5.83 0.11 -2.22
C ASP A 84 6.59 1.40 -1.94
N LEU A 85 6.72 2.29 -2.94
CA LEU A 85 7.37 3.59 -2.79
C LEU A 85 6.65 4.50 -1.78
N TRP A 86 5.34 4.42 -1.71
CA TRP A 86 4.57 5.17 -0.73
C TRP A 86 4.83 4.68 0.70
N LEU A 87 4.84 3.36 0.92
CA LEU A 87 5.16 2.76 2.23
C LEU A 87 6.59 3.10 2.64
N ALA A 88 7.56 2.91 1.75
CA ALA A 88 8.96 3.30 1.96
C ALA A 88 9.07 4.79 2.32
N GLY A 89 8.33 5.65 1.64
CA GLY A 89 8.27 7.07 1.94
C GLY A 89 7.69 7.41 3.33
N ILE A 90 6.81 6.57 3.90
CA ILE A 90 6.35 6.74 5.29
C ILE A 90 7.49 6.45 6.26
N VAL A 91 8.22 5.37 6.04
CA VAL A 91 9.37 4.97 6.86
C VAL A 91 10.44 6.06 6.77
N ASP A 92 10.82 6.48 5.59
CA ASP A 92 11.90 7.44 5.36
C ASP A 92 11.63 8.80 6.01
N ARG A 93 10.41 9.33 5.87
CA ARG A 93 10.03 10.61 6.51
C ARG A 93 10.08 10.59 8.04
N ASN A 94 9.96 9.43 8.65
CA ASN A 94 9.96 9.28 10.10
C ASN A 94 11.29 8.74 10.66
N TRP A 95 12.24 8.38 9.77
CA TRP A 95 13.47 7.70 10.15
C TRP A 95 14.34 8.46 11.15
N GLU A 96 14.53 9.76 10.97
CA GLU A 96 15.26 10.60 11.93
C GLU A 96 14.70 10.52 13.35
N THR A 97 13.39 10.30 13.46
CA THR A 97 12.74 10.14 14.76
C THR A 97 13.09 8.78 15.37
N ILE A 98 13.09 7.71 14.57
CA ILE A 98 13.52 6.38 15.00
C ILE A 98 14.99 6.39 15.43
N GLU A 99 15.89 6.94 14.62
CA GLU A 99 17.32 7.08 14.97
C GLU A 99 17.55 7.86 16.26
N ARG A 100 16.74 8.88 16.51
CA ARG A 100 16.84 9.65 17.75
C ARG A 100 16.33 8.85 18.95
N GLN A 101 15.25 8.10 18.79
CA GLN A 101 14.67 7.26 19.83
C GLN A 101 15.56 6.05 20.14
N SER A 102 16.27 5.48 19.15
CA SER A 102 17.16 4.32 19.34
C SER A 102 18.31 4.56 20.31
N ARG A 103 18.60 5.81 20.63
CA ARG A 103 19.58 6.16 21.67
C ARG A 103 19.09 5.92 23.10
N SER A 104 17.81 5.60 23.28
CA SER A 104 17.24 5.25 24.57
C SER A 104 17.47 3.77 24.87
N PRO A 105 17.86 3.39 26.10
CA PRO A 105 18.00 1.97 26.47
C PRO A 105 16.67 1.18 26.47
N GLU A 106 15.54 1.89 26.43
CA GLU A 106 14.19 1.31 26.43
C GLU A 106 13.60 1.25 25.01
N PHE A 107 14.40 1.61 23.98
CA PHE A 107 13.93 1.60 22.60
C PHE A 107 13.75 0.16 22.10
N ASP A 108 12.63 -0.06 21.42
CA ASP A 108 12.31 -1.27 20.68
C ASP A 108 11.96 -0.88 19.23
N LEU A 109 12.69 -1.44 18.28
CA LEU A 109 12.51 -1.13 16.86
C LEU A 109 11.17 -1.67 16.32
N GLU A 110 10.78 -2.87 16.77
CA GLU A 110 9.52 -3.50 16.38
C GLU A 110 8.33 -2.65 16.82
N ASP A 111 8.36 -2.18 18.08
CA ASP A 111 7.32 -1.29 18.60
C ASP A 111 7.26 0.04 17.84
N ALA A 112 8.41 0.65 17.55
CA ALA A 112 8.49 1.94 16.85
C ALA A 112 7.97 1.84 15.42
N LEU A 113 8.33 0.80 14.66
CA LEU A 113 7.83 0.54 13.32
C LEU A 113 6.33 0.22 13.32
N THR A 114 5.87 -0.58 14.29
CA THR A 114 4.45 -0.91 14.44
C THR A 114 3.61 0.34 14.68
N GLU A 115 4.04 1.23 15.60
CA GLU A 115 3.34 2.49 15.87
C GLU A 115 3.26 3.35 14.61
N MET A 116 4.36 3.45 13.85
CA MET A 116 4.44 4.23 12.61
C MET A 116 3.52 3.69 11.52
N LEU A 117 3.49 2.37 11.33
CA LEU A 117 2.78 1.72 10.21
C LEU A 117 1.33 1.32 10.57
N THR A 118 0.90 1.46 11.82
CA THR A 118 -0.49 1.19 12.23
C THR A 118 -1.49 2.01 11.43
N GLY A 119 -1.15 3.26 11.08
CA GLY A 119 -2.00 4.15 10.28
C GLY A 119 -2.28 3.64 8.87
N VAL A 120 -1.45 2.74 8.34
CA VAL A 120 -1.60 2.10 7.02
C VAL A 120 -2.08 0.65 7.12
N GLY A 121 -2.50 0.21 8.31
CA GLY A 121 -3.10 -1.09 8.54
C GLY A 121 -2.12 -2.21 8.83
N ALA A 122 -0.81 -1.93 8.94
CA ALA A 122 0.17 -2.93 9.34
C ALA A 122 -0.01 -3.32 10.83
N SER A 123 0.06 -4.61 11.10
CA SER A 123 0.02 -5.16 12.45
C SER A 123 1.42 -5.44 12.98
N GLU A 124 1.56 -5.56 14.30
CA GLU A 124 2.78 -6.04 14.98
C GLU A 124 3.30 -7.35 14.35
N TYR A 125 2.38 -8.25 13.97
CA TYR A 125 2.75 -9.51 13.34
C TYR A 125 3.40 -9.30 11.97
N ASP A 126 2.92 -8.35 11.17
CA ASP A 126 3.47 -8.04 9.84
C ASP A 126 4.87 -7.45 9.97
N VAL A 127 5.06 -6.48 10.87
CA VAL A 127 6.36 -5.87 11.15
C VAL A 127 7.36 -6.92 11.64
N MET A 128 6.98 -7.72 12.63
CA MET A 128 7.81 -8.80 13.16
C MET A 128 8.18 -9.85 12.11
N ALA A 129 7.24 -10.20 11.21
CA ALA A 129 7.49 -11.15 10.14
C ALA A 129 8.54 -10.62 9.14
N ILE A 130 8.43 -9.35 8.76
CA ILE A 130 9.36 -8.68 7.84
C ILE A 130 10.76 -8.59 8.46
N LEU A 131 10.88 -8.08 9.68
CA LEU A 131 12.17 -7.94 10.36
C LEU A 131 12.90 -9.27 10.51
N ARG A 132 12.17 -10.36 10.78
CA ARG A 132 12.75 -11.71 10.86
C ARG A 132 13.19 -12.27 9.51
N GLU A 133 12.44 -11.98 8.45
CA GLU A 133 12.75 -12.48 7.11
C GLU A 133 13.99 -11.77 6.54
N LEU A 134 14.13 -10.49 6.83
CA LEU A 134 15.21 -9.66 6.30
C LEU A 134 16.51 -9.77 7.09
N ASP A 135 16.50 -10.36 8.31
CA ASP A 135 17.68 -10.53 9.19
C ASP A 135 18.45 -9.23 9.41
N TYR A 136 17.73 -8.12 9.58
CA TYR A 136 18.31 -6.80 9.79
C TYR A 136 18.87 -6.63 11.21
N ASP A 137 19.84 -5.70 11.31
CA ASP A 137 20.38 -5.28 12.59
C ASP A 137 19.31 -4.54 13.41
N ASP A 138 19.20 -4.85 14.70
CA ASP A 138 18.26 -4.19 15.63
C ASP A 138 18.64 -2.72 15.90
N ASP A 139 19.83 -2.27 15.45
CA ASP A 139 20.26 -0.87 15.57
C ASP A 139 19.93 -0.08 14.30
N PRO A 140 18.89 0.78 14.32
CA PRO A 140 18.50 1.57 13.16
C PRO A 140 19.60 2.50 12.62
N ILE A 141 20.59 2.84 13.42
CA ILE A 141 21.72 3.70 13.01
C ILE A 141 22.61 2.96 12.01
N ALA A 142 22.60 1.62 12.04
CA ALA A 142 23.37 0.80 11.12
C ALA A 142 22.70 0.66 9.74
N TRP A 143 21.42 1.03 9.62
CA TRP A 143 20.67 0.88 8.37
C TRP A 143 21.04 1.94 7.33
N SER A 144 21.29 1.50 6.12
CA SER A 144 21.45 2.39 4.97
C SER A 144 20.08 2.82 4.39
N ASP A 145 20.10 3.73 3.42
CA ASP A 145 18.88 4.11 2.71
C ASP A 145 18.22 2.89 2.02
N ALA A 146 19.03 1.96 1.50
CA ALA A 146 18.55 0.74 0.86
C ALA A 146 17.94 -0.28 1.83
N ASP A 147 18.28 -0.23 3.13
CA ASP A 147 17.70 -1.13 4.13
C ASP A 147 16.31 -0.67 4.59
N ARG A 148 15.93 0.57 4.24
CA ARG A 148 14.66 1.20 4.60
C ARG A 148 13.60 1.12 3.49
N GLU A 149 14.02 0.80 2.27
CA GLU A 149 13.15 0.60 1.10
C GLU A 149 12.62 -0.85 1.06
#